data_7bf6d6a5afc5eb80ccfd02ba36b643e3
#
_entry.id   7bf6d6a5afc5eb80ccfd02ba36b643e3
#
_cell.length_a   1.000
_cell.length_b   1.000
_cell.length_c   1.000
_cell.angle_alpha   90.00
_cell.angle_beta   90.00
_cell.angle_gamma   90.00
#
_symmetry.space_group_name_H-M   'P 1'
#
loop_
_entity.id
_entity.type
_entity.pdbx_description
1 polymer ?
#
loop_
_entity_poly.entity_id
_entity_poly.type
_entity_poly.pdbx_seq_one_letter_code
_entity_poly.pdbx_strand_id
1 'polypeptide(L)'
;KSILPYVIAIATFLCIAVFYCSPLLEGKVLVQGDVSNWKGAAEEARNFYFEHGHSPWWTNSMFGGMPTYQITGSLPSGEIRGTLEEVFRAGFAGDYAIVGIIFAYFFGFFLMLRCFKVNVWLSIIGGLAIGFSTYFFLIIPAGHMTKAAALG
;
A
#
# COMPACT_ATOMS: atom_id res chain seq x y z
N LYS A 1 -19.52 -8.20 27.26
CA LYS A 1 -19.37 -8.82 25.91
C LYS A 1 -17.95 -9.36 25.84
N SER A 2 -17.77 -10.61 25.36
CA SER A 2 -16.45 -11.21 25.25
C SER A 2 -15.59 -10.45 24.22
N ILE A 3 -14.34 -10.18 24.57
CA ILE A 3 -13.30 -9.59 23.67
C ILE A 3 -12.70 -10.67 22.76
N LEU A 4 -12.79 -11.92 23.16
CA LEU A 4 -12.19 -13.07 22.50
C LEU A 4 -12.46 -13.14 20.97
N PRO A 5 -13.69 -12.93 20.45
CA PRO A 5 -13.93 -12.99 19.01
C PRO A 5 -13.19 -11.91 18.22
N TYR A 6 -12.93 -10.75 18.82
CA TYR A 6 -12.18 -9.67 18.16
C TYR A 6 -10.69 -9.99 18.10
N VAL A 7 -10.14 -10.58 19.15
CA VAL A 7 -8.76 -11.07 19.16
C VAL A 7 -8.56 -12.17 18.12
N ILE A 8 -9.52 -13.09 18.01
CA ILE A 8 -9.51 -14.12 16.97
C ILE A 8 -9.54 -13.50 15.58
N ALA A 9 -10.38 -12.49 15.35
CA ALA A 9 -10.45 -11.80 14.07
C ALA A 9 -9.10 -11.18 13.66
N ILE A 10 -8.48 -10.42 14.57
CA ILE A 10 -7.19 -9.77 14.32
C ILE A 10 -6.10 -10.82 14.06
N ALA A 11 -6.02 -11.84 14.89
CA ALA A 11 -5.04 -12.92 14.72
C ALA A 11 -5.23 -13.65 13.37
N THR A 12 -6.47 -13.96 13.01
CA THR A 12 -6.79 -14.61 11.74
C THR A 12 -6.39 -13.75 10.54
N PHE A 13 -6.72 -12.45 10.54
CA PHE A 13 -6.38 -11.54 9.46
C PHE A 13 -4.86 -11.38 9.31
N LEU A 14 -4.16 -11.23 10.43
CA LEU A 14 -2.71 -11.11 10.42
C LEU A 14 -2.04 -12.40 9.91
N CYS A 15 -2.45 -13.56 10.42
CA CYS A 15 -1.92 -14.85 9.98
C CYS A 15 -2.14 -15.06 8.48
N ILE A 16 -3.34 -14.77 7.97
CA ILE A 16 -3.66 -14.94 6.57
C ILE A 16 -2.86 -13.95 5.70
N ALA A 17 -2.74 -12.69 6.10
CA ALA A 17 -1.96 -11.69 5.37
C ALA A 17 -0.48 -12.10 5.27
N VAL A 18 0.13 -12.53 6.38
CA VAL A 18 1.52 -13.01 6.41
C VAL A 18 1.69 -14.28 5.59
N PHE A 19 0.78 -15.24 5.72
CA PHE A 19 0.84 -16.50 4.96
C PHE A 19 0.71 -16.26 3.46
N TYR A 20 -0.19 -15.39 3.04
CA TYR A 20 -0.34 -15.02 1.63
C TYR A 20 0.93 -14.35 1.09
N CYS A 21 1.56 -13.52 1.88
CA CYS A 21 2.81 -12.84 1.54
C CYS A 21 4.07 -13.66 1.89
N SER A 22 3.94 -14.97 2.12
CA SER A 22 5.08 -15.84 2.48
C SER A 22 6.29 -15.75 1.54
N PRO A 23 6.16 -15.50 0.21
CA PRO A 23 7.31 -15.31 -0.66
C PRO A 23 8.23 -14.13 -0.23
N LEU A 24 7.68 -13.10 0.43
CA LEU A 24 8.47 -12.00 0.97
C LEU A 24 9.39 -12.46 2.12
N LEU A 25 8.95 -13.45 2.90
CA LEU A 25 9.76 -14.04 3.98
C LEU A 25 10.94 -14.86 3.43
N GLU A 26 10.82 -15.32 2.18
CA GLU A 26 11.91 -16.00 1.45
C GLU A 26 12.87 -15.01 0.76
N GLY A 27 12.72 -13.70 1.01
CA GLY A 27 13.54 -12.66 0.40
C GLY A 27 13.16 -12.31 -1.05
N LYS A 28 12.01 -12.79 -1.53
CA LYS A 28 11.48 -12.40 -2.84
C LYS A 28 10.86 -11.01 -2.76
N VAL A 29 11.05 -10.21 -3.79
CA VAL A 29 10.50 -8.85 -3.89
C VAL A 29 9.44 -8.82 -4.98
N LEU A 30 8.34 -8.11 -4.73
CA LEU A 30 7.31 -7.90 -5.75
C LEU A 30 7.81 -6.89 -6.78
N VAL A 31 8.03 -7.36 -8.01
CA VAL A 31 8.37 -6.49 -9.13
C VAL A 31 7.11 -5.85 -9.67
N GLN A 32 7.05 -4.52 -9.60
CA GLN A 32 5.92 -3.72 -10.04
C GLN A 32 6.32 -2.94 -11.30
N GLY A 33 5.69 -3.26 -12.43
CA GLY A 33 6.05 -2.71 -13.73
C GLY A 33 5.98 -1.18 -13.79
N ASP A 34 4.88 -0.59 -13.30
CA ASP A 34 4.69 0.86 -13.28
C ASP A 34 5.68 1.58 -12.37
N VAL A 35 6.05 0.96 -11.25
CA VAL A 35 7.08 1.51 -10.34
C VAL A 35 8.45 1.50 -11.00
N SER A 36 8.78 0.45 -11.74
CA SER A 36 10.04 0.36 -12.48
C SER A 36 10.13 1.42 -13.58
N ASN A 37 9.05 1.58 -14.36
CA ASN A 37 8.94 2.59 -15.40
C ASN A 37 9.02 4.01 -14.83
N TRP A 38 8.31 4.25 -13.72
CA TRP A 38 8.34 5.52 -13.02
C TRP A 38 9.73 5.86 -12.49
N LYS A 39 10.45 4.90 -11.91
CA LYS A 39 11.83 5.11 -11.43
C LYS A 39 12.76 5.54 -12.57
N GLY A 40 12.65 4.89 -13.74
CA GLY A 40 13.42 5.27 -14.92
C GLY A 40 13.07 6.67 -15.44
N ALA A 41 11.79 7.00 -15.48
CA ALA A 41 11.32 8.32 -15.91
C ALA A 41 11.75 9.45 -14.97
N ALA A 42 11.81 9.19 -13.68
CA ALA A 42 12.16 10.17 -12.65
C ALA A 42 13.68 10.27 -12.38
N GLU A 43 14.51 9.45 -13.02
CA GLU A 43 15.93 9.35 -12.71
C GLU A 43 16.69 10.66 -12.93
N GLU A 44 16.46 11.36 -14.05
CA GLU A 44 17.05 12.66 -14.33
C GLU A 44 16.72 13.69 -13.23
N ALA A 45 15.45 13.80 -12.89
CA ALA A 45 14.99 14.73 -11.87
C ALA A 45 15.51 14.38 -10.47
N ARG A 46 15.66 13.12 -10.17
CA ARG A 46 16.22 12.63 -8.90
C ARG A 46 17.73 12.93 -8.80
N ASN A 47 18.49 12.69 -9.85
CA ASN A 47 19.92 13.01 -9.89
C ASN A 47 20.14 14.51 -9.73
N PHE A 48 19.36 15.33 -10.43
CA PHE A 48 19.38 16.79 -10.27
C PHE A 48 19.11 17.21 -8.82
N TYR A 49 18.13 16.57 -8.15
CA TYR A 49 17.81 16.86 -6.74
C TYR A 49 19.00 16.56 -5.81
N PHE A 50 19.69 15.42 -6.01
CA PHE A 50 20.85 15.07 -5.19
C PHE A 50 22.05 16.01 -5.41
N GLU A 51 22.22 16.55 -6.61
CA GLU A 51 23.30 17.47 -6.94
C GLU A 51 23.03 18.89 -6.45
N HIS A 52 21.78 19.36 -6.51
CA HIS A 52 21.43 20.77 -6.29
C HIS A 52 20.59 21.04 -5.04
N GLY A 53 20.07 19.99 -4.37
CA GLY A 53 19.25 20.11 -3.15
C GLY A 53 17.80 20.54 -3.38
N HIS A 54 17.37 20.70 -4.63
CA HIS A 54 15.99 21.04 -4.99
C HIS A 54 15.54 20.30 -6.26
N SER A 55 14.24 20.10 -6.41
CA SER A 55 13.69 19.46 -7.61
C SER A 55 13.75 20.39 -8.83
N PRO A 56 14.10 19.89 -10.01
CA PRO A 56 13.89 20.62 -11.24
C PRO A 56 12.40 20.79 -11.53
N TRP A 57 12.01 21.86 -12.20
CA TRP A 57 10.62 22.07 -12.63
C TRP A 57 10.30 21.37 -13.95
N TRP A 58 11.33 21.00 -14.72
CA TRP A 58 11.24 20.43 -16.04
C TRP A 58 12.24 19.29 -16.21
N THR A 59 11.86 18.27 -17.00
CA THR A 59 12.74 17.18 -17.44
C THR A 59 12.65 17.00 -18.93
N ASN A 60 13.74 16.59 -19.56
CA ASN A 60 13.80 16.24 -20.97
C ASN A 60 13.77 14.72 -21.20
N SER A 61 13.72 13.92 -20.15
CA SER A 61 13.82 12.45 -20.22
C SER A 61 12.58 11.79 -20.85
N MET A 62 11.44 12.49 -20.90
CA MET A 62 10.18 11.95 -21.43
C MET A 62 9.46 12.94 -22.37
N PHE A 63 8.82 12.40 -23.42
CA PHE A 63 7.93 13.14 -24.34
C PHE A 63 8.55 14.38 -24.98
N GLY A 64 9.89 14.47 -25.08
CA GLY A 64 10.57 15.68 -25.56
C GLY A 64 10.56 16.84 -24.56
N GLY A 65 10.19 16.57 -23.33
CA GLY A 65 10.16 17.50 -22.21
C GLY A 65 8.79 17.61 -21.55
N MET A 66 8.78 17.56 -20.21
CA MET A 66 7.56 17.69 -19.40
C MET A 66 7.84 18.26 -18.00
N PRO A 67 6.81 18.83 -17.34
CA PRO A 67 6.92 19.24 -15.94
C PRO A 67 7.19 18.05 -15.01
N THR A 68 8.14 18.20 -14.10
CA THR A 68 8.60 17.11 -13.21
C THR A 68 7.60 16.73 -12.12
N TYR A 69 6.69 17.62 -11.72
CA TYR A 69 5.73 17.36 -10.64
C TYR A 69 4.84 16.13 -10.87
N GLN A 70 4.71 15.70 -12.12
CA GLN A 70 3.92 14.51 -12.48
C GLN A 70 4.69 13.19 -12.28
N ILE A 71 6.03 13.25 -12.28
CA ILE A 71 6.88 12.06 -12.25
C ILE A 71 7.80 11.99 -11.04
N THR A 72 8.09 13.09 -10.36
CA THR A 72 9.01 13.09 -9.21
C THR A 72 8.45 12.43 -7.97
N GLY A 73 7.17 12.09 -7.93
CA GLY A 73 6.52 11.44 -6.77
C GLY A 73 7.03 12.01 -5.44
N SER A 74 6.42 11.91 -4.37
CA SER A 74 6.81 12.52 -3.10
C SER A 74 8.33 12.50 -2.82
N LEU A 75 9.02 13.58 -3.20
CA LEU A 75 10.24 13.97 -2.52
C LEU A 75 9.89 14.21 -1.05
N PRO A 76 10.82 14.05 -0.08
CA PRO A 76 10.53 14.14 1.34
C PRO A 76 9.91 15.50 1.70
N SER A 77 8.64 15.61 1.57
CA SER A 77 7.85 16.71 2.11
C SER A 77 7.24 16.17 3.40
N GLY A 78 7.53 16.80 4.54
CA GLY A 78 7.03 16.42 5.85
C GLY A 78 5.52 16.64 5.97
N GLU A 79 4.75 15.99 5.13
CA GLU A 79 3.31 16.14 5.03
C GLU A 79 2.58 15.06 5.84
N ILE A 80 1.43 15.43 6.37
CA ILE A 80 0.39 14.59 7.01
C ILE A 80 0.16 13.29 6.22
N ARG A 81 0.35 13.31 4.91
CA ARG A 81 0.26 12.17 4.01
C ARG A 81 1.21 11.02 4.40
N GLY A 82 2.46 11.32 4.78
CA GLY A 82 3.42 10.28 5.21
C GLY A 82 2.94 9.54 6.45
N THR A 83 2.39 10.27 7.43
CA THR A 83 1.87 9.68 8.67
C THR A 83 0.65 8.79 8.41
N LEU A 84 -0.26 9.20 7.53
CA LEU A 84 -1.41 8.38 7.15
C LEU A 84 -0.99 7.11 6.41
N GLU A 85 -0.03 7.20 5.48
CA GLU A 85 0.52 6.02 4.81
C GLU A 85 1.15 5.04 5.79
N GLU A 86 1.86 5.50 6.82
CA GLU A 86 2.45 4.65 7.86
C GLU A 86 1.36 3.93 8.68
N VAL A 87 0.29 4.62 9.02
CA VAL A 87 -0.86 4.01 9.71
C VAL A 87 -1.51 2.93 8.85
N PHE A 88 -1.74 3.21 7.56
CA PHE A 88 -2.32 2.21 6.64
C PHE A 88 -1.40 1.01 6.38
N ARG A 89 -0.10 1.20 6.46
CA ARG A 89 0.86 0.09 6.40
C ARG A 89 0.91 -0.74 7.68
N ALA A 90 0.14 -0.37 8.74
CA ALA A 90 0.09 -1.04 10.03
C ALA A 90 1.48 -1.28 10.65
N GLY A 91 2.41 -0.34 10.46
CA GLY A 91 3.79 -0.45 10.94
C GLY A 91 4.71 -1.36 10.13
N PHE A 92 4.24 -1.93 9.02
CA PHE A 92 5.10 -2.68 8.09
C PHE A 92 5.85 -1.71 7.17
N ALA A 93 7.17 -1.83 7.09
CA ALA A 93 8.03 -0.96 6.28
C ALA A 93 8.58 -1.68 5.04
N GLY A 94 9.00 -0.91 4.03
CA GLY A 94 9.64 -1.45 2.83
C GLY A 94 8.76 -2.45 2.07
N ASP A 95 9.34 -3.57 1.68
CA ASP A 95 8.66 -4.62 0.90
C ASP A 95 7.51 -5.29 1.67
N TYR A 96 7.55 -5.25 3.00
CA TYR A 96 6.48 -5.79 3.86
C TYR A 96 5.24 -4.90 3.95
N ALA A 97 5.26 -3.69 3.40
CA ALA A 97 4.10 -2.79 3.38
C ALA A 97 2.85 -3.44 2.77
N ILE A 98 3.03 -4.39 1.85
CA ILE A 98 1.94 -5.16 1.21
C ILE A 98 1.16 -5.97 2.25
N VAL A 99 1.84 -6.57 3.22
CA VAL A 99 1.21 -7.33 4.32
C VAL A 99 0.26 -6.41 5.10
N GLY A 100 0.74 -5.20 5.44
CA GLY A 100 -0.05 -4.20 6.16
C GLY A 100 -1.29 -3.76 5.36
N ILE A 101 -1.16 -3.55 4.06
CA ILE A 101 -2.29 -3.16 3.19
C ILE A 101 -3.33 -4.28 3.11
N ILE A 102 -2.93 -5.53 2.92
CA ILE A 102 -3.85 -6.67 2.89
C ILE A 102 -4.56 -6.83 4.25
N PHE A 103 -3.80 -6.71 5.34
CA PHE A 103 -4.39 -6.71 6.69
C PHE A 103 -5.40 -5.56 6.86
N ALA A 104 -5.08 -4.36 6.37
CA ALA A 104 -5.97 -3.20 6.46
C ALA A 104 -7.29 -3.44 5.70
N TYR A 105 -7.28 -4.13 4.56
CA TYR A 105 -8.50 -4.50 3.85
C TYR A 105 -9.39 -5.45 4.65
N PHE A 106 -8.81 -6.51 5.22
CA PHE A 106 -9.55 -7.43 6.06
C PHE A 106 -10.15 -6.71 7.26
N PHE A 107 -9.33 -5.94 7.95
CA PHE A 107 -9.69 -5.30 9.20
C PHE A 107 -10.63 -4.11 8.99
N GLY A 108 -10.41 -3.27 7.98
CA GLY A 108 -11.25 -2.12 7.66
C GLY A 108 -12.67 -2.54 7.32
N PHE A 109 -12.84 -3.53 6.44
CA PHE A 109 -14.17 -4.04 6.11
C PHE A 109 -14.83 -4.77 7.27
N PHE A 110 -14.07 -5.52 8.07
CA PHE A 110 -14.56 -6.09 9.32
C PHE A 110 -15.11 -5.01 10.25
N LEU A 111 -14.36 -3.92 10.47
CA LEU A 111 -14.82 -2.80 11.32
C LEU A 111 -16.09 -2.17 10.76
N MET A 112 -16.15 -1.94 9.46
CA MET A 112 -17.33 -1.38 8.79
C MET A 112 -18.57 -2.25 9.08
N LEU A 113 -18.49 -3.57 8.89
CA LEU A 113 -19.57 -4.49 9.19
C LEU A 113 -19.96 -4.50 10.69
N ARG A 114 -18.95 -4.33 11.56
CA ARG A 114 -19.21 -4.21 13.01
C ARG A 114 -19.94 -2.90 13.34
N CYS A 115 -19.67 -1.81 12.67
CA CYS A 115 -20.43 -0.55 12.78
C CYS A 115 -21.89 -0.75 12.36
N PHE A 116 -22.17 -1.55 11.35
CA PHE A 116 -23.51 -1.96 10.95
C PHE A 116 -24.15 -3.04 11.86
N LYS A 117 -23.50 -3.38 12.98
CA LYS A 117 -23.97 -4.38 13.97
C LYS A 117 -24.12 -5.80 13.41
N VAL A 118 -23.45 -6.11 12.30
CA VAL A 118 -23.41 -7.47 11.74
C VAL A 118 -22.75 -8.40 12.76
N ASN A 119 -23.17 -9.68 12.80
CA ASN A 119 -22.57 -10.68 13.67
C ASN A 119 -21.05 -10.76 13.46
N VAL A 120 -20.26 -10.93 14.53
CA VAL A 120 -18.79 -10.90 14.47
C VAL A 120 -18.22 -11.96 13.54
N TRP A 121 -18.76 -13.17 13.52
CA TRP A 121 -18.28 -14.25 12.66
C TRP A 121 -18.58 -13.99 11.18
N LEU A 122 -19.75 -13.45 10.88
CA LEU A 122 -20.08 -12.99 9.52
C LEU A 122 -19.21 -11.81 9.10
N SER A 123 -18.85 -10.92 10.04
CA SER A 123 -17.94 -9.80 9.77
C SER A 123 -16.53 -10.27 9.43
N ILE A 124 -16.04 -11.35 10.07
CA ILE A 124 -14.75 -11.98 9.72
C ILE A 124 -14.79 -12.52 8.29
N ILE A 125 -15.84 -13.29 7.94
CA ILE A 125 -16.00 -13.82 6.59
C ILE A 125 -16.10 -12.69 5.56
N GLY A 126 -16.88 -11.65 5.85
CA GLY A 126 -17.01 -10.47 4.99
C GLY A 126 -15.68 -9.74 4.75
N GLY A 127 -14.89 -9.55 5.82
CA GLY A 127 -13.55 -8.96 5.73
C GLY A 127 -12.63 -9.76 4.82
N LEU A 128 -12.59 -11.08 4.97
CA LEU A 128 -11.81 -11.97 4.10
C LEU A 128 -12.32 -11.93 2.66
N ALA A 129 -13.62 -11.95 2.44
CA ALA A 129 -14.21 -11.95 1.10
C ALA A 129 -13.84 -10.69 0.30
N ILE A 130 -13.92 -9.50 0.92
CA ILE A 130 -13.54 -8.26 0.23
C ILE A 130 -12.04 -8.15 0.03
N GLY A 131 -11.25 -8.49 1.04
CA GLY A 131 -9.79 -8.40 0.95
C GLY A 131 -9.18 -9.37 -0.05
N PHE A 132 -9.85 -10.50 -0.33
CA PHE A 132 -9.49 -11.42 -1.42
C PHE A 132 -10.18 -11.10 -2.74
N SER A 133 -10.75 -9.90 -2.91
CA SER A 133 -11.30 -9.52 -4.21
C SER A 133 -10.20 -9.40 -5.26
N THR A 134 -10.49 -9.84 -6.47
CA THR A 134 -9.55 -9.83 -7.60
C THR A 134 -8.97 -8.45 -7.89
N TYR A 135 -9.71 -7.39 -7.63
CA TYR A 135 -9.27 -6.01 -7.86
C TYR A 135 -7.98 -5.69 -7.12
N PHE A 136 -7.87 -6.05 -5.83
CA PHE A 136 -6.67 -5.75 -5.03
C PHE A 136 -5.45 -6.51 -5.52
N PHE A 137 -5.65 -7.76 -5.94
CA PHE A 137 -4.57 -8.59 -6.48
C PHE A 137 -4.08 -8.15 -7.86
N LEU A 138 -4.87 -7.40 -8.60
CA LEU A 138 -4.46 -6.80 -9.88
C LEU A 138 -3.77 -5.45 -9.68
N ILE A 139 -4.26 -4.63 -8.76
CA ILE A 139 -3.79 -3.25 -8.60
C ILE A 139 -2.46 -3.14 -7.84
N ILE A 140 -2.20 -4.06 -6.90
CA ILE A 140 -0.95 -4.10 -6.13
C ILE A 140 0.25 -4.46 -7.03
N PRO A 141 0.24 -5.54 -7.83
CA PRO A 141 1.34 -5.84 -8.75
C PRO A 141 1.53 -4.80 -9.86
N ALA A 142 0.48 -4.08 -10.24
CA ALA A 142 0.59 -2.96 -11.18
C ALA A 142 1.39 -1.78 -10.61
N GLY A 143 1.52 -1.66 -9.28
CA GLY A 143 2.28 -0.57 -8.64
C GLY A 143 1.42 0.57 -8.11
N HIS A 144 0.10 0.44 -8.17
CA HIS A 144 -0.83 1.49 -7.71
C HIS A 144 -1.08 1.42 -6.19
N MET A 145 0.01 1.42 -5.40
CA MET A 145 -0.06 1.28 -3.93
C MET A 145 -0.90 2.36 -3.26
N THR A 146 -0.88 3.60 -3.77
CA THR A 146 -1.71 4.69 -3.24
C THR A 146 -3.21 4.45 -3.43
N LYS A 147 -3.62 3.87 -4.57
CA LYS A 147 -5.01 3.47 -4.79
C LYS A 147 -5.40 2.30 -3.88
N ALA A 148 -4.48 1.34 -3.72
CA ALA A 148 -4.67 0.24 -2.80
C ALA A 148 -4.87 0.76 -1.37
N ALA A 149 -4.01 1.64 -0.87
CA ALA A 149 -4.13 2.23 0.46
C ALA A 149 -5.39 3.09 0.66
N ALA A 150 -5.92 3.73 -0.39
CA ALA A 150 -7.10 4.58 -0.30
C ALA A 150 -8.43 3.80 -0.18
N LEU A 151 -8.43 2.51 -0.48
CA LEU A 151 -9.62 1.65 -0.45
C LEU A 151 -9.73 0.79 0.82
N GLY A 152 -8.69 0.72 1.64
CA GLY A 152 -8.66 0.01 2.92
C GLY A 152 -9.07 0.92 4.06
#